data_9632d52acfae6284ee32d8abfba4e906
#
_entry.id   9632d52acfae6284ee32d8abfba4e906
#
_cell.length_a   1.000
_cell.length_b   1.000
_cell.length_c   1.000
_cell.angle_alpha   90.00
_cell.angle_beta   90.00
_cell.angle_gamma   90.00
#
_symmetry.space_group_name_H-M   'P 1'
#
loop_
_entity.id
_entity.type
_entity.pdbx_description
1 polymer ?
#
loop_
_entity_poly.entity_id
_entity_poly.type
_entity_poly.pdbx_seq_one_letter_code
_entity_poly.pdbx_strand_id
1 'polypeptide(L)'
;MRYLLACIAILGCAAPAFGADHVVSQSGKAFSVAALKAKVGDTISFRNEDPFVHNIFSLSEVQSFDLGTFAKGESRQVKLEKPGKIEVECAVHPEMRLVIEVAK
;
A
#
# COMPACT_ATOMS: atom_id res chain seq x y z
N MET A 1 -15.46 -41.24 -19.68
CA MET A 1 -15.11 -40.77 -19.56
C MET A 1 -14.76 -39.90 -19.02
N ARG A 2 -14.79 -39.67 -18.89
CA ARG A 2 -14.59 -39.01 -18.42
C ARG A 2 -13.80 -38.30 -18.07
N TYR A 3 -13.37 -38.06 -17.99
CA TYR A 3 -12.65 -37.59 -17.61
C TYR A 3 -12.12 -36.52 -17.65
N LEU A 4 -12.17 -36.24 -17.71
CA LEU A 4 -11.72 -35.40 -17.74
C LEU A 4 -11.71 -34.44 -17.34
N LEU A 5 -11.92 -34.24 -17.29
CA LEU A 5 -12.22 -33.37 -16.93
C LEU A 5 -11.55 -32.77 -16.04
N ALA A 6 -11.43 -33.13 -15.55
CA ALA A 6 -10.83 -32.83 -14.44
C ALA A 6 -9.90 -31.80 -14.60
N CYS A 7 -9.18 -32.03 -15.08
CA CYS A 7 -8.16 -31.19 -15.27
C CYS A 7 -8.39 -29.89 -15.34
N ILE A 8 -9.11 -29.78 -15.95
CA ILE A 8 -9.42 -28.59 -16.10
C ILE A 8 -9.33 -27.78 -14.98
N ALA A 9 -10.01 -28.12 -14.15
CA ALA A 9 -10.01 -27.41 -13.01
C ALA A 9 -8.75 -26.77 -12.82
N ILE A 10 -7.86 -27.37 -12.91
CA ILE A 10 -6.65 -26.90 -12.76
C ILE A 10 -6.47 -25.64 -13.28
N LEU A 11 -6.94 -25.47 -14.26
CA LEU A 11 -6.70 -24.27 -14.83
C LEU A 11 -7.07 -23.21 -13.98
N GLY A 12 -8.06 -23.30 -13.38
CA GLY A 12 -8.44 -22.23 -12.61
C GLY A 12 -7.26 -21.78 -11.82
N CYS A 13 -6.43 -22.66 -11.58
CA CYS A 13 -5.28 -22.34 -10.78
C CYS A 13 -4.40 -21.33 -11.45
N ALA A 14 -4.62 -21.13 -12.67
CA ALA A 14 -3.77 -20.21 -13.39
C ALA A 14 -4.22 -18.77 -13.13
N ALA A 15 -4.97 -18.57 -12.07
CA ALA A 15 -5.38 -17.23 -11.74
C ALA A 15 -4.18 -16.32 -11.64
N PRO A 16 -4.30 -15.13 -12.12
CA PRO A 16 -3.19 -14.17 -12.07
C PRO A 16 -2.81 -13.84 -10.63
N ALA A 17 -1.57 -13.62 -10.46
CA ALA A 17 -1.07 -13.25 -9.15
C ALA A 17 -1.17 -11.74 -8.99
N PHE A 18 -2.19 -11.28 -8.32
CA PHE A 18 -2.29 -9.88 -7.99
C PHE A 18 -1.71 -9.66 -6.59
N GLY A 19 -1.15 -8.52 -6.38
CA GLY A 19 -0.67 -8.16 -5.07
C GLY A 19 -1.82 -7.94 -4.10
N ALA A 20 -1.51 -7.92 -2.84
CA ALA A 20 -2.49 -7.64 -1.81
C ALA A 20 -2.75 -6.14 -1.73
N ASP A 21 -3.91 -5.79 -1.19
CA ASP A 21 -4.24 -4.40 -0.91
C ASP A 21 -4.10 -4.18 0.58
N HIS A 22 -3.38 -3.13 0.96
CA HIS A 22 -3.23 -2.73 2.35
C HIS A 22 -3.87 -1.37 2.52
N VAL A 23 -4.61 -1.18 3.62
CA VAL A 23 -5.21 0.11 3.92
C VAL A 23 -4.48 0.69 5.13
N VAL A 24 -3.94 1.88 4.98
CA VAL A 24 -3.29 2.59 6.08
C VAL A 24 -4.07 3.88 6.28
N SER A 25 -4.71 4.03 7.42
CA SER A 25 -5.49 5.21 7.72
C SER A 25 -4.63 6.26 8.41
N GLN A 26 -5.01 7.52 8.25
CA GLN A 26 -4.42 8.63 8.99
C GLN A 26 -5.49 9.17 9.92
N SER A 27 -5.26 9.08 11.21
CA SER A 27 -6.21 9.54 12.22
C SER A 27 -5.44 10.03 13.44
N GLY A 28 -5.82 11.17 13.97
CA GLY A 28 -5.13 11.75 15.12
C GLY A 28 -3.70 12.13 14.82
N LYS A 29 -3.40 12.51 13.58
CA LYS A 29 -2.05 12.86 13.14
C LYS A 29 -1.11 11.67 13.27
N ALA A 30 -1.60 10.48 12.97
CA ALA A 30 -0.81 9.28 13.04
C ALA A 30 -1.26 8.31 11.95
N PHE A 31 -0.34 7.46 11.52
CA PHE A 31 -0.71 6.34 10.65
C PHE A 31 -1.27 5.23 11.53
N SER A 32 -2.17 4.43 10.96
CA SER A 32 -2.80 3.34 11.70
C SER A 32 -1.79 2.28 12.15
N VAL A 33 -0.64 2.21 11.48
CA VAL A 33 0.46 1.32 11.88
C VAL A 33 1.76 2.09 11.75
N ALA A 34 2.77 1.71 12.52
CA ALA A 34 4.09 2.32 12.43
C ALA A 34 4.99 1.54 11.46
N ALA A 35 4.67 0.30 11.20
CA ALA A 35 5.44 -0.56 10.31
C ALA A 35 4.51 -1.50 9.58
N LEU A 36 4.84 -1.79 8.32
CA LEU A 36 4.04 -2.66 7.49
C LEU A 36 4.96 -3.53 6.67
N LYS A 37 4.65 -4.81 6.57
CA LYS A 37 5.36 -5.72 5.68
C LYS A 37 4.50 -5.99 4.47
N ALA A 38 5.09 -5.89 3.30
CA ALA A 38 4.37 -6.04 2.04
C ALA A 38 5.27 -6.68 1.01
N LYS A 39 4.75 -6.90 -0.17
CA LYS A 39 5.50 -7.50 -1.28
C LYS A 39 5.42 -6.62 -2.51
N VAL A 40 6.38 -6.77 -3.38
CA VAL A 40 6.35 -6.09 -4.67
C VAL A 40 5.05 -6.47 -5.37
N GLY A 41 4.36 -5.49 -5.91
CA GLY A 41 3.06 -5.68 -6.56
C GLY A 41 1.88 -5.37 -5.67
N ASP A 42 2.12 -5.26 -4.36
CA ASP A 42 1.05 -4.87 -3.44
C ASP A 42 0.71 -3.40 -3.63
N THR A 43 -0.49 -3.02 -3.26
CA THR A 43 -0.95 -1.64 -3.29
C THR A 43 -1.25 -1.17 -1.88
N ILE A 44 -0.81 0.05 -1.56
CA ILE A 44 -1.15 0.68 -0.29
C ILE A 44 -2.15 1.78 -0.58
N SER A 45 -3.27 1.75 0.14
CA SER A 45 -4.27 2.80 0.05
C SER A 45 -4.20 3.64 1.33
N PHE A 46 -3.85 4.90 1.19
CA PHE A 46 -3.78 5.82 2.33
C PHE A 46 -5.10 6.56 2.41
N ARG A 47 -5.80 6.43 3.54
CA ARG A 47 -7.10 7.05 3.71
C ARG A 47 -7.07 8.07 4.83
N ASN A 48 -7.48 9.29 4.53
CA ASN A 48 -7.49 10.36 5.53
C ASN A 48 -8.79 10.31 6.34
N GLU A 49 -8.65 10.05 7.64
CA GLU A 49 -9.77 10.03 8.55
C GLU A 49 -9.79 11.28 9.43
N ASP A 50 -8.84 12.18 9.24
CA ASP A 50 -8.75 13.40 10.05
C ASP A 50 -9.56 14.54 9.42
N PRO A 51 -10.03 15.49 10.20
CA PRO A 51 -10.79 16.63 9.67
C PRO A 51 -9.92 17.67 8.97
N PHE A 52 -8.61 17.39 8.81
CA PHE A 52 -7.68 18.30 8.14
C PHE A 52 -6.92 17.50 7.07
N VAL A 53 -6.22 18.22 6.19
CA VAL A 53 -5.54 17.57 5.08
C VAL A 53 -4.25 16.87 5.52
N HIS A 54 -3.87 15.88 4.75
CA HIS A 54 -2.57 15.22 4.87
C HIS A 54 -1.89 15.26 3.51
N ASN A 55 -0.57 15.22 3.52
CA ASN A 55 0.24 15.16 2.31
C ASN A 55 1.26 14.05 2.52
N ILE A 56 0.97 12.90 1.98
CA ILE A 56 1.75 11.68 2.19
C ILE A 56 2.80 11.55 1.11
N PHE A 57 4.04 11.31 1.50
CA PHE A 57 5.13 11.21 0.53
C PHE A 57 6.24 10.29 1.04
N SER A 58 7.12 9.89 0.14
CA SER A 58 8.34 9.17 0.47
C SER A 58 9.49 9.74 -0.34
N LEU A 59 10.63 9.93 0.31
CA LEU A 59 11.86 10.32 -0.36
C LEU A 59 12.85 9.16 -0.40
N SER A 60 12.41 7.95 -0.05
CA SER A 60 13.30 6.79 -0.03
C SER A 60 13.79 6.45 -1.42
N GLU A 61 15.06 6.06 -1.52
CA GLU A 61 15.65 5.71 -2.81
C GLU A 61 14.98 4.49 -3.45
N VAL A 62 14.48 3.60 -2.63
CA VAL A 62 13.81 2.40 -3.13
C VAL A 62 12.61 2.79 -3.97
N GLN A 63 11.81 3.70 -3.47
CA GLN A 63 10.66 4.20 -4.22
C GLN A 63 10.23 5.52 -3.63
N SER A 64 10.37 6.59 -4.38
CA SER A 64 9.91 7.90 -3.95
C SER A 64 8.54 8.17 -4.56
N PHE A 65 7.72 8.88 -3.82
CA PHE A 65 6.41 9.27 -4.32
C PHE A 65 5.86 10.45 -3.52
N ASP A 66 4.94 11.16 -4.11
CA ASP A 66 4.24 12.25 -3.44
C ASP A 66 2.78 12.13 -3.86
N LEU A 67 1.92 11.81 -2.92
CA LEU A 67 0.51 11.58 -3.19
C LEU A 67 -0.31 12.86 -3.19
N GLY A 68 0.34 14.00 -2.94
CA GLY A 68 -0.35 15.27 -2.89
C GLY A 68 -1.17 15.43 -1.64
N THR A 69 -1.97 16.46 -1.61
CA THR A 69 -2.78 16.80 -0.46
C THR A 69 -4.19 16.25 -0.63
N PHE A 70 -4.71 15.59 0.40
CA PHE A 70 -6.06 15.06 0.32
C PHE A 70 -6.80 15.23 1.65
N ALA A 71 -8.10 15.35 1.54
CA ALA A 71 -8.96 15.71 2.66
C ALA A 71 -9.64 14.50 3.29
N LYS A 72 -10.34 14.73 4.37
CA LYS A 72 -11.04 13.67 5.10
C LYS A 72 -11.91 12.86 4.13
N GLY A 73 -11.84 11.56 4.26
CA GLY A 73 -12.64 10.64 3.45
C GLY A 73 -12.02 10.30 2.12
N GLU A 74 -10.97 11.01 1.72
CA GLU A 74 -10.30 10.71 0.45
C GLU A 74 -9.18 9.72 0.66
N SER A 75 -8.89 8.96 -0.38
CA SER A 75 -7.80 7.99 -0.36
C SER A 75 -6.88 8.24 -1.54
N ARG A 76 -5.61 7.86 -1.36
CA ARG A 76 -4.61 7.88 -2.42
C ARG A 76 -3.88 6.55 -2.40
N GLN A 77 -3.57 6.02 -3.57
CA GLN A 77 -2.96 4.70 -3.67
C GLN A 77 -1.57 4.77 -4.25
N VAL A 78 -0.71 3.86 -3.81
CA VAL A 78 0.60 3.68 -4.40
C VAL A 78 0.85 2.20 -4.55
N LYS A 79 1.38 1.80 -5.71
CA LYS A 79 1.74 0.41 -5.97
C LYS A 79 3.21 0.25 -5.63
N LEU A 80 3.55 -0.80 -4.89
CA LEU A 80 4.92 -1.06 -4.50
C LEU A 80 5.65 -1.75 -5.64
N GLU A 81 6.73 -1.16 -6.11
CA GLU A 81 7.41 -1.61 -7.32
C GLU A 81 8.75 -2.26 -7.09
N LYS A 82 9.39 -1.99 -5.97
CA LYS A 82 10.74 -2.50 -5.71
C LYS A 82 10.85 -3.01 -4.29
N PRO A 83 11.67 -4.05 -4.07
CA PRO A 83 11.88 -4.52 -2.69
C PRO A 83 12.79 -3.56 -1.95
N GLY A 84 12.63 -3.50 -0.65
CA GLY A 84 13.46 -2.65 0.20
C GLY A 84 12.61 -1.91 1.21
N LYS A 85 13.24 -0.96 1.88
CA LYS A 85 12.60 -0.21 2.95
C LYS A 85 12.16 1.15 2.44
N ILE A 86 10.89 1.46 2.63
CA ILE A 86 10.33 2.74 2.25
C ILE A 86 9.88 3.46 3.51
N GLU A 87 10.32 4.70 3.69
CA GLU A 87 9.89 5.52 4.82
C GLU A 87 8.88 6.53 4.31
N VAL A 88 7.70 6.53 4.92
CA VAL A 88 6.57 7.37 4.51
C VAL A 88 6.35 8.44 5.56
N GLU A 89 6.10 9.65 5.12
CA GLU A 89 5.96 10.80 5.99
C GLU A 89 4.80 11.67 5.54
N CYS A 90 4.42 12.62 6.39
CA CYS A 90 3.42 13.62 6.05
C CYS A 90 4.07 15.00 6.14
N ALA A 91 3.95 15.79 5.09
CA ALA A 91 4.60 17.10 5.05
C ALA A 91 4.04 18.08 6.07
N VAL A 92 2.75 17.96 6.39
CA VAL A 92 2.12 18.87 7.34
C VAL A 92 2.26 18.43 8.79
N HIS A 93 2.55 17.16 9.01
CA HIS A 93 2.71 16.61 10.37
C HIS A 93 3.98 15.75 10.40
N PRO A 94 5.13 16.37 10.59
CA PRO A 94 6.42 15.64 10.46
C PRO A 94 6.60 14.48 11.44
N GLU A 95 5.83 14.46 12.51
CA GLU A 95 5.92 13.33 13.45
C GLU A 95 5.25 12.06 12.91
N MET A 96 4.47 12.17 11.85
CA MET A 96 3.82 11.00 11.26
C MET A 96 4.83 10.22 10.43
N ARG A 97 5.07 8.98 10.78
CA ARG A 97 6.04 8.14 10.09
C ARG A 97 5.54 6.72 9.98
N LEU A 98 5.80 6.11 8.84
CA LEU A 98 5.48 4.71 8.59
C LEU A 98 6.65 4.09 7.85
N VAL A 99 7.07 2.92 8.26
CA VAL A 99 8.10 2.17 7.54
C VAL A 99 7.45 0.98 6.85
N ILE A 100 7.64 0.87 5.54
CA ILE A 100 7.15 -0.27 4.78
C ILE A 100 8.35 -1.10 4.38
N GLU A 101 8.34 -2.38 4.75
CA GLU A 101 9.38 -3.32 4.32
C GLU A 101 8.80 -4.14 3.19
N VAL A 102 9.33 -3.96 2.00
CA VAL A 102 8.82 -4.60 0.80
C VAL A 102 9.71 -5.78 0.44
N ALA A 103 9.13 -6.96 0.40
CA ALA A 103 9.83 -8.17 -0.01
C ALA A 103 9.52 -8.46 -1.48
N LYS A 104 10.35 -9.28 -2.09
CA LYS A 104 10.11 -9.69 -3.48
C LYS A 104 8.85 -10.51 -3.62
#